data_c57f07fca68a1d29c76d0444fadbcc8f
#
_entry.id   c57f07fca68a1d29c76d0444fadbcc8f
#
_cell.length_a   1.000
_cell.length_b   1.000
_cell.length_c   1.000
_cell.angle_alpha   90.00
_cell.angle_beta   90.00
_cell.angle_gamma   90.00
#
_symmetry.space_group_name_H-M   'P 1'
#
loop_
_entity.id
_entity.type
_entity.pdbx_description
1 polymer ?
#
loop_
_entity_poly.entity_id
_entity_poly.type
_entity_poly.pdbx_seq_one_letter_code
_entity_poly.pdbx_strand_id
1 'polypeptide(L)'
;SQEIRPLIESTLKSLSQVERTRVPELRYLSLESLKDQSSLKDIDYLIASASVFAALEKYSGLKAVASVKPAVSFSADHASSTAILVDKQNLSVKTLKDLKGKTIGLPAQSSPEERVQVLNEFKMQGFKESDFATFKRISGEYGKWLKDLKNGSIDALALDPLAFRKLPESIRMRMNLLEPRIKDDYILGHTTATYPGWVMAATLKAGKKETVYLEAFLKSLRPVEGLSWAPQADYRQTHQVLTSLDDPFYKSFKKRTWREIVEENLVWWALAGVVLFSWLLHTLFTNRLVNMRTRQLFEANERRL
;
A
#
# COMPACT_ATOMS: atom_id res chain seq x y z
N SER A 1 -7.57 -10.91 -2.67
CA SER A 1 -8.32 -11.36 -1.49
C SER A 1 -9.50 -12.22 -1.94
N GLN A 2 -9.79 -13.29 -1.23
CA GLN A 2 -10.95 -14.16 -1.52
C GLN A 2 -12.28 -13.43 -1.25
N GLU A 3 -12.27 -12.41 -0.41
CA GLU A 3 -13.48 -11.70 0.03
C GLU A 3 -14.21 -10.94 -1.06
N ILE A 4 -13.48 -10.26 -1.97
CA ILE A 4 -14.10 -9.47 -3.04
C ILE A 4 -14.30 -10.26 -4.34
N ARG A 5 -13.78 -11.48 -4.41
CA ARG A 5 -13.82 -12.31 -5.62
C ARG A 5 -15.23 -12.52 -6.16
N PRO A 6 -16.24 -12.85 -5.33
CA PRO A 6 -17.63 -13.02 -5.83
C PRO A 6 -18.18 -11.75 -6.46
N LEU A 7 -17.88 -10.57 -5.88
CA LEU A 7 -18.29 -9.28 -6.45
C LEU A 7 -17.63 -9.04 -7.81
N ILE A 8 -16.31 -9.32 -7.94
CA ILE A 8 -15.58 -9.17 -9.21
C ILE A 8 -16.15 -10.10 -10.28
N GLU A 9 -16.34 -11.39 -9.97
CA GLU A 9 -16.86 -12.38 -10.91
C GLU A 9 -18.28 -12.00 -11.39
N SER A 10 -19.15 -11.55 -10.47
CA SER A 10 -20.48 -11.05 -10.82
C SER A 10 -20.43 -9.79 -11.69
N THR A 11 -19.51 -8.87 -11.39
CA THR A 11 -19.31 -7.66 -12.18
C THR A 11 -18.87 -7.98 -13.61
N LEU A 12 -17.88 -8.87 -13.77
CA LEU A 12 -17.41 -9.31 -15.09
C LEU A 12 -18.50 -9.99 -15.90
N LYS A 13 -19.28 -10.88 -15.24
CA LYS A 13 -20.41 -11.54 -15.88
C LYS A 13 -21.46 -10.54 -16.37
N SER A 14 -21.75 -9.52 -15.57
CA SER A 14 -22.72 -8.48 -15.94
C SER A 14 -22.20 -7.59 -17.05
N LEU A 15 -20.90 -7.23 -17.03
CA LEU A 15 -20.26 -6.48 -18.12
C LEU A 15 -20.28 -7.23 -19.44
N SER A 16 -19.99 -8.54 -19.43
CA SER A 16 -20.00 -9.37 -20.65
C SER A 16 -21.39 -9.52 -21.28
N GLN A 17 -22.47 -9.32 -20.52
CA GLN A 17 -23.83 -9.32 -21.02
C GLN A 17 -24.21 -8.01 -21.73
N VAL A 18 -23.64 -6.89 -21.30
CA VAL A 18 -23.93 -5.55 -21.86
C VAL A 18 -23.03 -5.24 -23.07
N GLU A 19 -21.76 -5.56 -22.97
CA GLU A 19 -20.79 -5.37 -24.06
C GLU A 19 -20.70 -6.65 -24.92
N ARG A 20 -21.56 -6.76 -25.90
CA ARG A 20 -21.57 -7.91 -26.85
C ARG A 20 -20.29 -8.04 -27.69
N THR A 21 -19.42 -7.03 -27.70
CA THR A 21 -18.24 -6.94 -28.59
C THR A 21 -16.91 -7.10 -27.89
N ARG A 22 -16.82 -6.97 -26.56
CA ARG A 22 -15.57 -7.05 -25.82
C ARG A 22 -15.75 -7.75 -24.48
N VAL A 23 -15.30 -9.00 -24.40
CA VAL A 23 -15.29 -9.73 -23.11
C VAL A 23 -14.14 -9.18 -22.25
N PRO A 24 -14.42 -8.70 -21.01
CA PRO A 24 -13.37 -8.24 -20.12
C PRO A 24 -12.42 -9.39 -19.79
N GLU A 25 -11.13 -9.18 -19.94
CA GLU A 25 -10.08 -10.12 -19.54
C GLU A 25 -9.61 -9.79 -18.12
N LEU A 26 -9.69 -10.76 -17.19
CA LEU A 26 -9.18 -10.61 -15.83
C LEU A 26 -7.74 -11.14 -15.74
N ARG A 27 -6.83 -10.27 -15.34
CA ARG A 27 -5.43 -10.62 -15.05
C ARG A 27 -5.12 -10.38 -13.58
N TYR A 28 -4.44 -11.35 -12.95
CA TYR A 28 -3.95 -11.20 -11.58
C TYR A 28 -2.50 -10.69 -11.61
N LEU A 29 -2.25 -9.60 -10.90
CA LEU A 29 -0.92 -9.02 -10.77
C LEU A 29 -0.39 -9.24 -9.36
N SER A 30 0.89 -9.58 -9.24
CA SER A 30 1.58 -9.62 -7.96
C SER A 30 1.98 -8.20 -7.52
N LEU A 31 2.13 -7.98 -6.21
CA LEU A 31 2.61 -6.70 -5.70
C LEU A 31 4.02 -6.37 -6.24
N GLU A 32 4.84 -7.40 -6.50
CA GLU A 32 6.17 -7.20 -7.06
C GLU A 32 6.10 -6.71 -8.52
N SER A 33 5.21 -7.31 -9.34
CA SER A 33 5.02 -6.86 -10.73
C SER A 33 4.49 -5.42 -10.82
N LEU A 34 3.74 -4.95 -9.82
CA LEU A 34 3.23 -3.58 -9.78
C LEU A 34 4.33 -2.53 -9.54
N LYS A 35 5.51 -2.91 -9.02
CA LYS A 35 6.66 -2.00 -8.90
C LYS A 35 7.18 -1.56 -10.28
N ASP A 36 7.02 -2.39 -11.29
CA ASP A 36 7.25 -2.01 -12.68
C ASP A 36 5.98 -1.39 -13.27
N GLN A 37 6.02 -0.06 -13.48
CA GLN A 37 4.89 0.68 -14.08
C GLN A 37 4.54 0.19 -15.49
N SER A 38 5.45 -0.51 -16.18
CA SER A 38 5.15 -1.11 -17.49
C SER A 38 4.06 -2.16 -17.41
N SER A 39 3.88 -2.81 -16.25
CA SER A 39 2.83 -3.82 -16.00
C SER A 39 1.40 -3.26 -16.14
N LEU A 40 1.23 -1.93 -16.02
CA LEU A 40 -0.06 -1.25 -16.14
C LEU A 40 -0.36 -0.70 -17.54
N LYS A 41 0.61 -0.73 -18.48
CA LYS A 41 0.45 -0.11 -19.80
C LYS A 41 -0.69 -0.70 -20.62
N ASP A 42 -0.92 -2.01 -20.49
CA ASP A 42 -1.95 -2.72 -21.25
C ASP A 42 -3.27 -2.94 -20.49
N ILE A 43 -3.39 -2.36 -19.31
CA ILE A 43 -4.53 -2.50 -18.42
C ILE A 43 -5.37 -1.23 -18.49
N ASP A 44 -6.68 -1.37 -18.71
CA ASP A 44 -7.62 -0.26 -18.71
C ASP A 44 -8.08 0.07 -17.27
N TYR A 45 -8.37 -0.94 -16.48
CA TYR A 45 -8.85 -0.79 -15.09
C TYR A 45 -8.12 -1.73 -14.15
N LEU A 46 -7.83 -1.24 -12.94
CA LEU A 46 -7.21 -1.99 -11.86
C LEU A 46 -8.17 -2.09 -10.68
N ILE A 47 -8.34 -3.29 -10.13
CA ILE A 47 -9.00 -3.48 -8.84
C ILE A 47 -7.91 -3.73 -7.81
N ALA A 48 -7.82 -2.85 -6.83
CA ALA A 48 -6.77 -2.86 -5.82
C ALA A 48 -7.34 -2.60 -4.43
N SER A 49 -6.62 -3.02 -3.41
CA SER A 49 -6.89 -2.60 -2.04
C SER A 49 -6.49 -1.13 -1.83
N ALA A 50 -7.01 -0.49 -0.78
CA ALA A 50 -6.79 0.92 -0.51
C ALA A 50 -5.30 1.30 -0.46
N SER A 51 -4.46 0.51 0.22
CA SER A 51 -3.03 0.80 0.33
C SER A 51 -2.28 0.63 -0.99
N VAL A 52 -2.64 -0.38 -1.78
CA VAL A 52 -2.05 -0.58 -3.11
C VAL A 52 -2.46 0.54 -4.06
N PHE A 53 -3.74 0.92 -4.07
CA PHE A 53 -4.22 2.05 -4.85
C PHE A 53 -3.51 3.35 -4.47
N ALA A 54 -3.46 3.69 -3.18
CA ALA A 54 -2.80 4.89 -2.70
C ALA A 54 -1.31 4.93 -3.06
N ALA A 55 -0.62 3.78 -3.05
CA ALA A 55 0.76 3.72 -3.49
C ALA A 55 0.93 4.01 -4.98
N LEU A 56 0.00 3.53 -5.82
CA LEU A 56 0.06 3.67 -7.27
C LEU A 56 -0.53 4.99 -7.78
N GLU A 57 -1.59 5.51 -7.14
CA GLU A 57 -2.32 6.71 -7.58
C GLU A 57 -1.39 7.88 -7.86
N LYS A 58 -0.54 8.19 -6.91
CA LYS A 58 0.36 9.34 -6.96
C LYS A 58 1.38 9.27 -8.10
N TYR A 59 1.80 8.05 -8.47
CA TYR A 59 2.94 7.85 -9.38
C TYR A 59 2.54 7.29 -10.74
N SER A 60 1.40 6.61 -10.81
CA SER A 60 0.92 5.97 -12.05
C SER A 60 -0.28 6.69 -12.67
N GLY A 61 -0.73 7.80 -12.07
CA GLY A 61 -1.86 8.58 -12.58
C GLY A 61 -3.20 7.83 -12.56
N LEU A 62 -3.31 6.80 -11.71
CA LEU A 62 -4.57 6.09 -11.49
C LEU A 62 -5.64 7.04 -10.97
N LYS A 63 -6.89 6.80 -11.36
CA LYS A 63 -8.05 7.54 -10.86
C LYS A 63 -9.10 6.57 -10.33
N ALA A 64 -9.54 6.77 -9.09
CA ALA A 64 -10.63 5.97 -8.55
C ALA A 64 -11.89 6.15 -9.39
N VAL A 65 -12.57 5.04 -9.68
CA VAL A 65 -13.84 4.99 -10.42
C VAL A 65 -14.99 4.65 -9.47
N ALA A 66 -14.84 3.60 -8.70
CA ALA A 66 -15.81 3.17 -7.71
C ALA A 66 -15.08 2.45 -6.57
N SER A 67 -15.65 2.51 -5.37
CA SER A 67 -15.12 1.82 -4.18
C SER A 67 -16.04 0.70 -3.76
N VAL A 68 -15.48 -0.34 -3.16
CA VAL A 68 -16.27 -1.44 -2.59
C VAL A 68 -16.75 -1.04 -1.21
N LYS A 69 -18.05 -1.21 -0.96
CA LYS A 69 -18.70 -0.95 0.31
C LYS A 69 -19.37 -2.23 0.84
N PRO A 70 -19.02 -2.71 2.03
CA PRO A 70 -19.76 -3.80 2.67
C PRO A 70 -21.11 -3.28 3.22
N ALA A 71 -22.10 -4.16 3.29
CA ALA A 71 -23.45 -3.84 3.82
C ALA A 71 -23.43 -3.37 5.28
N VAL A 72 -22.36 -3.70 6.01
CA VAL A 72 -22.13 -3.31 7.39
C VAL A 72 -21.56 -1.91 7.54
N SER A 73 -21.26 -1.22 6.44
CA SER A 73 -20.83 0.16 6.40
C SER A 73 -21.82 1.05 5.68
N PHE A 74 -22.02 2.28 6.16
CA PHE A 74 -22.86 3.28 5.50
C PHE A 74 -22.11 4.07 4.44
N SER A 75 -20.78 4.15 4.52
CA SER A 75 -19.92 4.87 3.57
C SER A 75 -18.77 3.99 3.07
N ALA A 76 -18.36 4.21 1.83
CA ALA A 76 -17.15 3.59 1.29
C ALA A 76 -15.86 4.10 1.95
N ASP A 77 -15.89 5.27 2.62
CA ASP A 77 -14.77 5.82 3.39
C ASP A 77 -14.45 5.01 4.65
N HIS A 78 -15.43 4.24 5.13
CA HIS A 78 -15.35 3.42 6.33
C HIS A 78 -15.60 1.94 6.03
N ALA A 79 -15.12 1.44 4.90
CA ALA A 79 -15.43 0.12 4.38
C ALA A 79 -14.52 -1.01 4.90
N SER A 80 -13.40 -0.67 5.55
CA SER A 80 -12.40 -1.61 6.03
C SER A 80 -11.91 -1.26 7.43
N SER A 81 -11.70 -2.27 8.24
CA SER A 81 -11.08 -2.18 9.56
C SER A 81 -10.50 -3.53 9.96
N THR A 82 -9.78 -3.59 11.09
CA THR A 82 -9.22 -4.85 11.60
C THR A 82 -9.72 -5.14 13.01
N ALA A 83 -10.18 -6.36 13.22
CA ALA A 83 -10.45 -6.95 14.52
C ALA A 83 -9.18 -7.65 15.02
N ILE A 84 -8.68 -7.29 16.20
CA ILE A 84 -7.59 -7.98 16.88
C ILE A 84 -8.20 -8.88 17.94
N LEU A 85 -8.00 -10.17 17.78
CA LEU A 85 -8.63 -11.22 18.55
C LEU A 85 -7.61 -11.97 19.39
N VAL A 86 -7.95 -12.28 20.63
CA VAL A 86 -7.13 -13.09 21.55
C VAL A 86 -7.93 -14.27 22.06
N ASP A 87 -7.26 -15.34 22.50
CA ASP A 87 -7.94 -16.44 23.21
C ASP A 87 -8.53 -15.91 24.52
N LYS A 88 -9.81 -16.22 24.80
CA LYS A 88 -10.47 -15.85 26.07
C LYS A 88 -9.75 -16.33 27.32
N GLN A 89 -8.99 -17.41 27.21
CA GLN A 89 -8.23 -17.98 28.30
C GLN A 89 -6.87 -17.29 28.49
N ASN A 90 -6.45 -16.45 27.51
CA ASN A 90 -5.21 -15.68 27.63
C ASN A 90 -5.47 -14.41 28.46
N LEU A 91 -5.18 -14.48 29.75
CA LEU A 91 -5.32 -13.37 30.68
C LEU A 91 -4.18 -12.34 30.61
N SER A 92 -3.12 -12.62 29.86
CA SER A 92 -1.94 -11.75 29.74
C SER A 92 -2.10 -10.62 28.70
N VAL A 93 -3.09 -10.71 27.80
CA VAL A 93 -3.35 -9.72 26.76
C VAL A 93 -4.77 -9.20 26.90
N LYS A 94 -4.94 -8.01 27.45
CA LYS A 94 -6.25 -7.34 27.68
C LYS A 94 -6.41 -6.06 26.88
N THR A 95 -5.30 -5.42 26.52
CA THR A 95 -5.26 -4.15 25.82
C THR A 95 -4.27 -4.26 24.65
N LEU A 96 -4.34 -3.29 23.72
CA LEU A 96 -3.36 -3.18 22.64
C LEU A 96 -1.93 -2.97 23.17
N LYS A 97 -1.79 -2.34 24.33
CA LYS A 97 -0.47 -2.13 24.98
C LYS A 97 0.21 -3.43 25.37
N ASP A 98 -0.58 -4.44 25.69
CA ASP A 98 -0.04 -5.75 26.06
C ASP A 98 0.52 -6.53 24.86
N LEU A 99 0.26 -6.04 23.63
CA LEU A 99 0.81 -6.61 22.39
C LEU A 99 2.20 -6.08 22.03
N LYS A 100 2.80 -5.22 22.85
CA LYS A 100 4.18 -4.75 22.67
C LYS A 100 5.15 -5.93 22.58
N GLY A 101 5.87 -6.04 21.46
CA GLY A 101 6.82 -7.12 21.20
C GLY A 101 6.22 -8.52 21.04
N LYS A 102 4.89 -8.64 20.99
CA LYS A 102 4.16 -9.89 20.81
C LYS A 102 4.05 -10.31 19.35
N THR A 103 3.53 -11.50 19.11
CA THR A 103 3.33 -12.04 17.76
C THR A 103 1.85 -12.00 17.38
N ILE A 104 1.54 -11.30 16.28
CA ILE A 104 0.20 -11.24 15.69
C ILE A 104 0.12 -12.14 14.46
N GLY A 105 -0.81 -13.09 14.48
CA GLY A 105 -1.12 -13.93 13.34
C GLY A 105 -1.93 -13.18 12.29
N LEU A 106 -1.53 -13.30 11.04
CA LEU A 106 -2.29 -12.85 9.87
C LEU A 106 -2.59 -14.08 9.00
N PRO A 107 -3.84 -14.44 8.74
CA PRO A 107 -4.15 -15.50 7.79
C PRO A 107 -3.46 -15.28 6.45
N ALA A 108 -3.08 -16.38 5.78
CA ALA A 108 -2.35 -16.30 4.52
C ALA A 108 -3.11 -15.52 3.43
N GLN A 109 -4.45 -15.59 3.46
CA GLN A 109 -5.36 -14.90 2.55
C GLN A 109 -5.68 -13.45 2.96
N SER A 110 -5.24 -12.98 4.13
CA SER A 110 -5.43 -11.60 4.58
C SER A 110 -4.81 -10.61 3.61
N SER A 111 -5.48 -9.48 3.44
CA SER A 111 -4.95 -8.38 2.63
C SER A 111 -3.78 -7.68 3.36
N PRO A 112 -2.96 -6.89 2.67
CA PRO A 112 -1.95 -6.05 3.33
C PRO A 112 -2.55 -5.03 4.31
N GLU A 113 -3.83 -4.68 4.14
CA GLU A 113 -4.53 -3.67 4.93
C GLU A 113 -4.56 -3.99 6.42
N GLU A 114 -4.83 -5.25 6.80
CA GLU A 114 -4.91 -5.63 8.22
C GLU A 114 -3.60 -5.31 8.94
N ARG A 115 -2.46 -5.57 8.30
CA ARG A 115 -1.17 -5.21 8.87
C ARG A 115 -0.98 -3.70 8.99
N VAL A 116 -1.29 -2.95 7.94
CA VAL A 116 -1.15 -1.49 7.90
C VAL A 116 -2.03 -0.83 8.95
N GLN A 117 -3.28 -1.27 9.08
CA GLN A 117 -4.25 -0.74 10.04
C GLN A 117 -3.81 -1.01 11.49
N VAL A 118 -3.32 -2.22 11.79
CA VAL A 118 -2.79 -2.56 13.12
C VAL A 118 -1.55 -1.75 13.46
N LEU A 119 -0.61 -1.59 12.53
CA LEU A 119 0.59 -0.77 12.73
C LEU A 119 0.24 0.71 12.99
N ASN A 120 -0.75 1.24 12.24
CA ASN A 120 -1.20 2.61 12.47
C ASN A 120 -1.87 2.76 13.84
N GLU A 121 -2.65 1.78 14.28
CA GLU A 121 -3.27 1.81 15.60
C GLU A 121 -2.22 1.83 16.72
N PHE A 122 -1.16 1.01 16.61
CA PHE A 122 -0.03 1.05 17.54
C PHE A 122 0.65 2.42 17.56
N LYS A 123 0.90 2.99 16.39
CA LYS A 123 1.50 4.32 16.28
C LYS A 123 0.64 5.40 16.92
N MET A 124 -0.67 5.36 16.71
CA MET A 124 -1.61 6.30 17.34
C MET A 124 -1.64 6.18 18.88
N GLN A 125 -1.35 5.01 19.43
CA GLN A 125 -1.20 4.77 20.85
C GLN A 125 0.19 5.13 21.39
N GLY A 126 1.07 5.68 20.57
CA GLY A 126 2.40 6.16 20.96
C GLY A 126 3.48 5.08 21.02
N PHE A 127 3.26 3.90 20.44
CA PHE A 127 4.33 2.91 20.32
C PHE A 127 5.45 3.40 19.40
N LYS A 128 6.68 3.14 19.79
CA LYS A 128 7.84 3.27 18.90
C LYS A 128 7.88 2.09 17.94
N GLU A 129 8.55 2.26 16.80
CA GLU A 129 8.68 1.18 15.80
C GLU A 129 9.31 -0.09 16.39
N SER A 130 10.29 0.07 17.30
CA SER A 130 10.90 -1.02 18.05
C SER A 130 9.94 -1.82 18.96
N ASP A 131 8.81 -1.23 19.29
CA ASP A 131 7.80 -1.81 20.18
C ASP A 131 6.70 -2.55 19.42
N PHE A 132 6.72 -2.47 18.08
CA PHE A 132 5.69 -3.07 17.26
C PHE A 132 5.72 -4.59 17.35
N ALA A 133 4.53 -5.18 17.30
CA ALA A 133 4.36 -6.62 17.27
C ALA A 133 4.99 -7.22 16.00
N THR A 134 5.46 -8.44 16.12
CA THR A 134 5.89 -9.24 14.97
C THR A 134 4.68 -9.82 14.28
N PHE A 135 4.60 -9.69 12.95
CA PHE A 135 3.52 -10.28 12.17
C PHE A 135 3.96 -11.61 11.58
N LYS A 136 3.16 -12.65 11.83
CA LYS A 136 3.38 -14.01 11.32
C LYS A 136 2.25 -14.41 10.38
N ARG A 137 2.55 -14.73 9.13
CA ARG A 137 1.58 -15.33 8.21
C ARG A 137 1.26 -16.75 8.69
N ILE A 138 -0.02 -17.02 8.90
CA ILE A 138 -0.52 -18.33 9.33
C ILE A 138 -1.36 -18.96 8.23
N SER A 139 -1.10 -20.24 7.96
CA SER A 139 -1.85 -21.05 6.98
C SER A 139 -2.78 -22.03 7.69
N GLY A 140 -3.72 -22.59 6.93
CA GLY A 140 -4.65 -23.59 7.40
C GLY A 140 -6.00 -23.03 7.82
N GLU A 141 -6.84 -23.92 8.35
CA GLU A 141 -8.19 -23.61 8.76
C GLU A 141 -8.27 -23.01 10.17
N TYR A 142 -9.42 -22.55 10.57
CA TYR A 142 -9.72 -21.89 11.84
C TYR A 142 -9.27 -22.68 13.07
N GLY A 143 -9.36 -24.01 13.04
CA GLY A 143 -8.93 -24.89 14.14
C GLY A 143 -7.42 -24.78 14.42
N LYS A 144 -6.61 -24.57 13.37
CA LYS A 144 -5.19 -24.34 13.50
C LYS A 144 -4.90 -22.98 14.12
N TRP A 145 -5.62 -21.92 13.73
CA TRP A 145 -5.44 -20.58 14.31
C TRP A 145 -5.72 -20.56 15.81
N LEU A 146 -6.79 -21.27 16.25
CA LEU A 146 -7.06 -21.44 17.67
C LEU A 146 -5.95 -22.23 18.39
N LYS A 147 -5.41 -23.26 17.75
CA LYS A 147 -4.30 -24.02 18.31
C LYS A 147 -3.05 -23.15 18.45
N ASP A 148 -2.76 -22.31 17.45
CA ASP A 148 -1.63 -21.39 17.44
C ASP A 148 -1.77 -20.30 18.52
N LEU A 149 -2.98 -19.81 18.77
CA LEU A 149 -3.29 -18.91 19.89
C LEU A 149 -3.12 -19.62 21.24
N LYS A 150 -3.64 -20.83 21.38
CA LYS A 150 -3.61 -21.58 22.64
C LYS A 150 -2.19 -22.01 23.06
N ASN A 151 -1.35 -22.39 22.10
CA ASN A 151 0.03 -22.83 22.39
C ASN A 151 1.04 -21.66 22.40
N GLY A 152 0.59 -20.42 22.23
CA GLY A 152 1.43 -19.24 22.24
C GLY A 152 2.32 -19.05 21.00
N SER A 153 2.06 -19.79 19.90
CA SER A 153 2.75 -19.55 18.62
C SER A 153 2.43 -18.20 18.02
N ILE A 154 1.26 -17.66 18.37
CA ILE A 154 0.80 -16.28 18.18
C ILE A 154 0.10 -15.83 19.45
N ASP A 155 0.20 -14.55 19.78
CA ASP A 155 -0.45 -13.96 20.96
C ASP A 155 -1.83 -13.37 20.62
N ALA A 156 -1.99 -12.92 19.39
CA ALA A 156 -3.24 -12.38 18.86
C ALA A 156 -3.42 -12.76 17.38
N LEU A 157 -4.65 -12.63 16.89
CA LEU A 157 -5.02 -12.85 15.49
C LEU A 157 -5.65 -11.56 14.94
N ALA A 158 -5.16 -11.06 13.83
CA ALA A 158 -5.76 -9.93 13.12
C ALA A 158 -6.58 -10.42 11.93
N LEU A 159 -7.86 -10.03 11.89
CA LEU A 159 -8.82 -10.40 10.85
C LEU A 159 -9.66 -9.20 10.42
N ASP A 160 -10.14 -9.22 9.19
CA ASP A 160 -11.28 -8.40 8.78
C ASP A 160 -12.51 -8.75 9.65
N PRO A 161 -13.30 -7.78 10.16
CA PRO A 161 -14.48 -8.04 10.99
C PRO A 161 -15.56 -8.87 10.30
N LEU A 162 -15.74 -8.78 8.98
CA LEU A 162 -16.64 -9.65 8.22
C LEU A 162 -16.14 -11.08 8.20
N ALA A 163 -14.82 -11.28 8.02
CA ALA A 163 -14.22 -12.60 8.09
C ALA A 163 -14.39 -13.20 9.49
N PHE A 164 -14.20 -12.42 10.55
CA PHE A 164 -14.47 -12.85 11.93
C PHE A 164 -15.94 -13.26 12.12
N ARG A 165 -16.88 -12.44 11.62
CA ARG A 165 -18.32 -12.77 11.70
C ARG A 165 -18.71 -14.07 11.00
N LYS A 166 -18.03 -14.42 9.91
CA LYS A 166 -18.26 -15.66 9.14
C LYS A 166 -17.68 -16.91 9.80
N LEU A 167 -16.85 -16.78 10.85
CA LEU A 167 -16.35 -17.93 11.59
C LEU A 167 -17.47 -18.69 12.30
N PRO A 168 -17.36 -20.02 12.44
CA PRO A 168 -18.27 -20.82 13.26
C PRO A 168 -18.44 -20.23 14.66
N GLU A 169 -19.64 -20.28 15.21
CA GLU A 169 -19.93 -19.70 16.53
C GLU A 169 -19.05 -20.29 17.62
N SER A 170 -18.81 -21.60 17.59
CA SER A 170 -17.93 -22.30 18.51
C SER A 170 -16.49 -21.76 18.53
N ILE A 171 -16.03 -21.20 17.41
CA ILE A 171 -14.73 -20.54 17.27
C ILE A 171 -14.80 -19.12 17.84
N ARG A 172 -15.82 -18.35 17.41
CA ARG A 172 -16.00 -16.94 17.87
C ARG A 172 -16.16 -16.85 19.38
N MET A 173 -16.90 -17.77 19.98
CA MET A 173 -17.12 -17.83 21.44
C MET A 173 -15.85 -18.03 22.25
N ARG A 174 -14.75 -18.48 21.65
CA ARG A 174 -13.45 -18.69 22.29
C ARG A 174 -12.50 -17.51 22.16
N MET A 175 -12.87 -16.51 21.38
CA MET A 175 -12.05 -15.32 21.11
C MET A 175 -12.65 -14.09 21.79
N ASN A 176 -11.78 -13.20 22.27
CA ASN A 176 -12.14 -11.86 22.70
C ASN A 176 -11.59 -10.85 21.70
N LEU A 177 -12.43 -9.87 21.35
CA LEU A 177 -12.02 -8.70 20.57
C LEU A 177 -11.36 -7.70 21.52
N LEU A 178 -10.12 -7.31 21.20
CA LEU A 178 -9.38 -6.30 21.97
C LEU A 178 -9.94 -4.91 21.71
N GLU A 179 -10.18 -4.15 22.79
CA GLU A 179 -10.62 -2.75 22.75
C GLU A 179 -11.71 -2.49 21.69
N PRO A 180 -12.86 -3.19 21.79
CA PRO A 180 -13.88 -3.15 20.75
C PRO A 180 -14.41 -1.73 20.54
N ARG A 181 -14.46 -1.34 19.27
CA ARG A 181 -15.11 -0.11 18.80
C ARG A 181 -16.34 -0.50 17.99
N ILE A 182 -17.42 0.22 18.17
CA ILE A 182 -18.60 0.19 17.32
C ILE A 182 -18.88 1.66 16.98
N LYS A 183 -18.87 1.98 15.70
CA LYS A 183 -19.20 3.31 15.21
C LYS A 183 -20.48 3.25 14.39
N ASP A 184 -21.20 4.35 14.34
CA ASP A 184 -22.46 4.46 13.61
C ASP A 184 -22.32 4.16 12.11
N ASP A 185 -21.15 4.45 11.54
CA ASP A 185 -20.81 4.25 10.14
C ASP A 185 -20.24 2.85 9.81
N TYR A 186 -19.92 2.03 10.84
CA TYR A 186 -19.46 0.64 10.70
C TYR A 186 -19.94 -0.23 11.87
N ILE A 187 -20.95 -1.06 11.61
CA ILE A 187 -21.72 -1.76 12.67
C ILE A 187 -21.05 -3.01 13.24
N LEU A 188 -19.96 -3.51 12.70
CA LEU A 188 -19.26 -4.64 13.29
C LEU A 188 -18.21 -4.17 14.31
N GLY A 189 -18.09 -4.91 15.41
CA GLY A 189 -17.01 -4.69 16.36
C GLY A 189 -15.64 -4.84 15.70
N HIS A 190 -14.79 -3.86 15.88
CA HIS A 190 -13.44 -3.78 15.34
C HIS A 190 -12.49 -3.11 16.33
N THR A 191 -11.19 -3.29 16.17
CA THR A 191 -10.17 -2.72 17.05
C THR A 191 -9.56 -1.44 16.48
N THR A 192 -9.21 -1.46 15.18
CA THR A 192 -8.54 -0.33 14.52
C THR A 192 -9.53 0.76 14.09
N ALA A 193 -9.04 1.91 13.69
CA ALA A 193 -9.84 2.89 12.95
C ALA A 193 -10.38 2.26 11.64
N THR A 194 -11.42 2.88 11.09
CA THR A 194 -12.02 2.49 9.81
C THR A 194 -11.38 3.25 8.64
N TYR A 195 -11.27 2.60 7.49
CA TYR A 195 -10.60 3.09 6.29
C TYR A 195 -11.41 2.80 5.04
N PRO A 196 -11.11 3.45 3.90
CA PRO A 196 -11.61 3.03 2.60
C PRO A 196 -11.25 1.58 2.30
N GLY A 197 -12.15 0.91 1.57
CA GLY A 197 -11.95 -0.47 1.15
C GLY A 197 -11.26 -0.60 -0.21
N TRP A 198 -11.63 -1.67 -0.93
CA TRP A 198 -11.16 -1.94 -2.28
C TRP A 198 -11.70 -0.90 -3.27
N VAL A 199 -10.94 -0.65 -4.33
CA VAL A 199 -11.25 0.33 -5.36
C VAL A 199 -11.07 -0.26 -6.75
N MET A 200 -11.97 0.08 -7.66
CA MET A 200 -11.74 0.01 -9.09
C MET A 200 -11.20 1.36 -9.56
N ALA A 201 -10.04 1.35 -10.15
CA ALA A 201 -9.34 2.52 -10.64
C ALA A 201 -9.10 2.44 -12.15
N ALA A 202 -9.24 3.55 -12.85
CA ALA A 202 -8.89 3.71 -14.25
C ALA A 202 -7.39 4.02 -14.38
N THR A 203 -6.72 3.37 -15.32
CA THR A 203 -5.35 3.69 -15.71
C THR A 203 -5.32 4.85 -16.70
N LEU A 204 -4.13 5.29 -17.11
CA LEU A 204 -3.98 6.30 -18.16
C LEU A 204 -4.47 5.83 -19.55
N LYS A 205 -4.59 4.51 -19.75
CA LYS A 205 -5.09 3.90 -20.99
C LYS A 205 -6.61 3.95 -21.08
N ALA A 206 -7.32 3.95 -19.95
CA ALA A 206 -8.79 3.95 -19.92
C ALA A 206 -9.37 5.18 -20.57
N GLY A 207 -10.34 5.00 -21.46
CA GLY A 207 -11.06 6.10 -22.08
C GLY A 207 -11.95 6.86 -21.10
N LYS A 208 -12.03 8.19 -21.21
CA LYS A 208 -12.83 9.00 -20.29
C LYS A 208 -14.32 8.68 -20.36
N LYS A 209 -14.87 8.48 -21.57
CA LYS A 209 -16.29 8.17 -21.76
C LYS A 209 -16.63 6.80 -21.20
N GLU A 210 -15.78 5.81 -21.46
CA GLU A 210 -15.89 4.43 -20.96
C GLU A 210 -15.82 4.41 -19.43
N THR A 211 -14.96 5.23 -18.84
CA THR A 211 -14.84 5.34 -17.38
C THR A 211 -16.10 5.88 -16.73
N VAL A 212 -16.71 6.94 -17.29
CA VAL A 212 -17.99 7.50 -16.78
C VAL A 212 -19.12 6.48 -16.91
N TYR A 213 -19.17 5.78 -18.04
CA TYR A 213 -20.15 4.72 -18.25
C TYR A 213 -19.96 3.58 -17.26
N LEU A 214 -18.72 3.11 -17.07
CA LEU A 214 -18.39 2.06 -16.11
C LEU A 214 -18.77 2.44 -14.68
N GLU A 215 -18.48 3.68 -14.27
CA GLU A 215 -18.87 4.19 -12.95
C GLU A 215 -20.38 4.10 -12.72
N ALA A 216 -21.17 4.57 -13.67
CA ALA A 216 -22.63 4.50 -13.61
C ALA A 216 -23.12 3.03 -13.58
N PHE A 217 -22.53 2.18 -14.42
CA PHE A 217 -22.83 0.76 -14.48
C PHE A 217 -22.56 0.04 -13.15
N LEU A 218 -21.37 0.23 -12.57
CA LEU A 218 -20.99 -0.38 -11.30
C LEU A 218 -21.97 -0.03 -10.17
N LYS A 219 -22.40 1.23 -10.09
CA LYS A 219 -23.37 1.71 -9.10
C LYS A 219 -24.76 1.10 -9.28
N SER A 220 -25.11 0.65 -10.50
CA SER A 220 -26.39 0.00 -10.81
C SER A 220 -26.42 -1.49 -10.44
N LEU A 221 -25.27 -2.10 -10.20
CA LEU A 221 -25.17 -3.51 -9.88
C LEU A 221 -25.74 -3.83 -8.49
N ARG A 222 -26.39 -4.97 -8.38
CA ARG A 222 -26.89 -5.48 -7.10
C ARG A 222 -25.75 -5.93 -6.18
N PRO A 223 -25.90 -5.77 -4.87
CA PRO A 223 -24.94 -6.32 -3.91
C PRO A 223 -24.74 -7.83 -4.08
N VAL A 224 -23.50 -8.29 -3.87
CA VAL A 224 -23.12 -9.70 -3.92
C VAL A 224 -22.44 -10.06 -2.61
N GLU A 225 -22.96 -11.06 -1.91
CA GLU A 225 -22.46 -11.50 -0.59
C GLU A 225 -22.30 -10.35 0.42
N GLY A 226 -23.17 -9.35 0.36
CA GLY A 226 -23.11 -8.18 1.24
C GLY A 226 -22.06 -7.13 0.84
N LEU A 227 -21.47 -7.24 -0.34
CA LEU A 227 -20.59 -6.24 -0.95
C LEU A 227 -21.28 -5.53 -2.11
N SER A 228 -21.08 -4.24 -2.26
CA SER A 228 -21.60 -3.43 -3.36
C SER A 228 -20.56 -2.43 -3.86
N TRP A 229 -20.72 -2.02 -5.11
CA TRP A 229 -20.02 -0.83 -5.61
C TRP A 229 -20.70 0.44 -5.11
N ALA A 230 -19.90 1.40 -4.70
CA ALA A 230 -20.30 2.72 -4.20
C ALA A 230 -19.50 3.82 -4.90
N PRO A 231 -19.88 5.10 -4.77
CA PRO A 231 -19.03 6.20 -5.19
C PRO A 231 -17.61 6.07 -4.66
N GLN A 232 -16.65 6.70 -5.36
CA GLN A 232 -15.26 6.71 -4.93
C GLN A 232 -15.13 7.23 -3.50
N ALA A 233 -14.34 6.54 -2.69
CA ALA A 233 -14.00 6.94 -1.34
C ALA A 233 -12.85 7.96 -1.31
N ASP A 234 -12.67 8.61 -0.17
CA ASP A 234 -11.55 9.51 0.08
C ASP A 234 -10.33 8.74 0.62
N TYR A 235 -9.32 8.56 -0.20
CA TYR A 235 -8.10 7.81 0.14
C TYR A 235 -7.02 8.66 0.83
N ARG A 236 -7.28 9.95 1.15
CA ARG A 236 -6.29 10.84 1.81
C ARG A 236 -5.80 10.27 3.14
N GLN A 237 -6.70 9.71 3.93
CA GLN A 237 -6.32 9.06 5.19
C GLN A 237 -5.38 7.88 4.98
N THR A 238 -5.62 7.05 3.94
CA THR A 238 -4.73 5.94 3.57
C THR A 238 -3.33 6.43 3.20
N HIS A 239 -3.22 7.50 2.41
CA HIS A 239 -1.93 8.14 2.09
C HIS A 239 -1.20 8.62 3.35
N GLN A 240 -1.91 9.27 4.28
CA GLN A 240 -1.34 9.74 5.54
C GLN A 240 -0.78 8.59 6.37
N VAL A 241 -1.54 7.49 6.48
CA VAL A 241 -1.12 6.29 7.21
C VAL A 241 0.13 5.68 6.60
N LEU A 242 0.13 5.41 5.29
CA LEU A 242 1.28 4.81 4.60
C LEU A 242 2.54 5.69 4.69
N THR A 243 2.37 7.01 4.58
CA THR A 243 3.47 7.97 4.77
C THR A 243 3.98 7.95 6.21
N SER A 244 3.07 7.92 7.18
CA SER A 244 3.42 7.94 8.60
C SER A 244 4.12 6.67 9.06
N LEU A 245 3.75 5.51 8.50
CA LEU A 245 4.35 4.20 8.79
C LEU A 245 5.63 3.96 8.02
N ASP A 246 5.98 4.87 7.12
CA ASP A 246 7.17 4.70 6.29
C ASP A 246 7.12 3.39 5.46
N ASP A 247 5.92 3.02 5.00
CA ASP A 247 5.65 1.73 4.38
C ASP A 247 6.57 1.46 3.18
N PRO A 248 7.30 0.32 3.15
CA PRO A 248 8.28 0.04 2.11
C PRO A 248 7.68 -0.07 0.71
N PHE A 249 6.45 -0.62 0.59
CA PHE A 249 5.77 -0.72 -0.69
C PHE A 249 5.36 0.67 -1.19
N TYR A 250 4.80 1.51 -0.33
CA TYR A 250 4.47 2.89 -0.66
C TYR A 250 5.70 3.71 -1.07
N LYS A 251 6.82 3.56 -0.35
CA LYS A 251 8.09 4.20 -0.70
C LYS A 251 8.64 3.75 -2.05
N SER A 252 8.48 2.48 -2.42
CA SER A 252 9.03 1.95 -3.67
C SER A 252 8.49 2.65 -4.92
N PHE A 253 7.33 3.30 -4.83
CA PHE A 253 6.73 4.11 -5.91
C PHE A 253 7.07 5.59 -5.81
N LYS A 254 7.64 6.06 -4.69
CA LYS A 254 8.00 7.46 -4.53
C LYS A 254 9.12 7.80 -5.54
N LYS A 255 8.83 8.69 -6.49
CA LYS A 255 9.90 9.25 -7.33
C LYS A 255 10.91 9.92 -6.41
N ARG A 256 12.16 9.47 -6.49
CA ARG A 256 13.26 10.10 -5.75
C ARG A 256 13.35 11.56 -6.14
N THR A 257 13.33 12.45 -5.17
CA THR A 257 13.61 13.85 -5.39
C THR A 257 15.11 14.03 -5.67
N TRP A 258 15.49 15.08 -6.41
CA TRP A 258 16.89 15.39 -6.63
C TRP A 258 17.67 15.50 -5.32
N ARG A 259 17.04 16.03 -4.28
CA ARG A 259 17.64 16.12 -2.94
C ARG A 259 17.93 14.74 -2.35
N GLU A 260 17.01 13.79 -2.40
CA GLU A 260 17.22 12.42 -1.94
C GLU A 260 18.31 11.70 -2.74
N ILE A 261 18.37 11.91 -4.06
CA ILE A 261 19.44 11.36 -4.92
C ILE A 261 20.81 11.91 -4.53
N VAL A 262 20.89 13.21 -4.22
CA VAL A 262 22.14 13.85 -3.80
C VAL A 262 22.55 13.37 -2.41
N GLU A 263 21.63 13.33 -1.44
CA GLU A 263 21.89 12.87 -0.08
C GLU A 263 22.35 11.40 -0.03
N GLU A 264 21.71 10.51 -0.78
CA GLU A 264 22.11 9.10 -0.87
C GLU A 264 23.46 8.88 -1.56
N ASN A 265 23.86 9.78 -2.45
CA ASN A 265 25.07 9.67 -3.25
C ASN A 265 26.09 10.75 -2.93
N LEU A 266 26.04 11.34 -1.73
CA LEU A 266 26.89 12.48 -1.34
C LEU A 266 28.39 12.19 -1.56
N VAL A 267 28.85 10.98 -1.24
CA VAL A 267 30.25 10.55 -1.44
C VAL A 267 30.65 10.60 -2.93
N TRP A 268 29.76 10.11 -3.81
CA TRP A 268 30.03 10.12 -5.25
C TRP A 268 30.02 11.53 -5.83
N TRP A 269 29.13 12.40 -5.36
CA TRP A 269 29.11 13.82 -5.75
C TRP A 269 30.36 14.55 -5.25
N ALA A 270 30.83 14.26 -4.04
CA ALA A 270 32.09 14.81 -3.52
C ALA A 270 33.28 14.36 -4.35
N LEU A 271 33.39 13.07 -4.71
CA LEU A 271 34.43 12.55 -5.59
C LEU A 271 34.41 13.20 -6.98
N ALA A 272 33.21 13.32 -7.58
CA ALA A 272 33.06 14.01 -8.87
C ALA A 272 33.51 15.47 -8.79
N GLY A 273 33.21 16.18 -7.70
CA GLY A 273 33.65 17.53 -7.43
C GLY A 273 35.18 17.64 -7.35
N VAL A 274 35.86 16.72 -6.65
CA VAL A 274 37.32 16.66 -6.56
C VAL A 274 37.95 16.43 -7.92
N VAL A 275 37.42 15.51 -8.73
CA VAL A 275 37.92 15.24 -10.07
C VAL A 275 37.79 16.47 -10.98
N LEU A 276 36.60 17.11 -10.98
CA LEU A 276 36.37 18.33 -11.76
C LEU A 276 37.29 19.48 -11.33
N PHE A 277 37.47 19.66 -10.03
CA PHE A 277 38.34 20.69 -9.49
C PHE A 277 39.82 20.44 -9.88
N SER A 278 40.28 19.18 -9.78
CA SER A 278 41.64 18.79 -10.20
C SER A 278 41.86 19.02 -11.70
N TRP A 279 40.86 18.66 -12.52
CA TRP A 279 40.91 18.90 -13.97
C TRP A 279 40.99 20.42 -14.30
N LEU A 280 40.20 21.23 -13.58
CA LEU A 280 40.19 22.69 -13.76
C LEU A 280 41.54 23.32 -13.38
N LEU A 281 42.13 22.90 -12.26
CA LEU A 281 43.45 23.31 -11.84
C LEU A 281 44.51 22.92 -12.87
N HIS A 282 44.45 21.67 -13.35
CA HIS A 282 45.38 21.19 -14.37
C HIS A 282 45.29 22.02 -15.67
N THR A 283 44.07 22.31 -16.12
CA THR A 283 43.84 23.15 -17.31
C THR A 283 44.37 24.56 -17.15
N LEU A 284 44.12 25.19 -16.00
CA LEU A 284 44.64 26.53 -15.69
C LEU A 284 46.17 26.54 -15.64
N PHE A 285 46.79 25.53 -15.02
CA PHE A 285 48.23 25.40 -14.94
C PHE A 285 48.88 25.20 -16.33
N THR A 286 48.28 24.32 -17.14
CA THR A 286 48.74 24.05 -18.51
C THR A 286 48.62 25.29 -19.39
N ASN A 287 47.52 26.02 -19.32
CA ASN A 287 47.34 27.27 -20.06
C ASN A 287 48.37 28.37 -19.62
N ARG A 288 48.69 28.46 -18.33
CA ARG A 288 49.71 29.35 -17.84
C ARG A 288 51.13 29.01 -18.41
N LEU A 289 51.47 27.72 -18.38
CA LEU A 289 52.72 27.21 -18.94
C LEU A 289 52.86 27.48 -20.43
N VAL A 290 51.80 27.20 -21.19
CA VAL A 290 51.77 27.48 -22.63
C VAL A 290 51.97 28.97 -22.91
N ASN A 291 51.22 29.82 -22.20
CA ASN A 291 51.35 31.30 -22.37
C ASN A 291 52.76 31.82 -22.02
N MET A 292 53.36 31.30 -20.97
CA MET A 292 54.75 31.68 -20.62
C MET A 292 55.76 31.24 -21.68
N ARG A 293 55.64 30.00 -22.19
CA ARG A 293 56.53 29.51 -23.25
C ARG A 293 56.34 30.26 -24.57
N THR A 294 55.11 30.57 -24.91
CA THR A 294 54.80 31.34 -26.11
C THR A 294 55.43 32.74 -26.04
N ARG A 295 55.34 33.43 -24.89
CA ARG A 295 56.01 34.74 -24.66
C ARG A 295 57.53 34.66 -24.80
N GLN A 296 58.16 33.66 -24.16
CA GLN A 296 59.59 33.43 -24.26
C GLN A 296 60.07 33.19 -25.69
N LEU A 297 59.29 32.47 -26.50
CA LEU A 297 59.57 32.22 -27.91
C LEU A 297 59.43 33.49 -28.73
N PHE A 298 58.44 34.35 -28.47
CA PHE A 298 58.30 35.64 -29.12
C PHE A 298 59.48 36.58 -28.81
N GLU A 299 59.87 36.73 -27.55
CA GLU A 299 60.97 37.50 -27.12
C GLU A 299 62.34 37.01 -27.67
N ALA A 300 62.48 35.68 -27.77
CA ALA A 300 63.74 35.12 -28.36
C ALA A 300 63.77 35.29 -29.91
N ASN A 301 62.68 35.42 -30.57
CA ASN A 301 62.64 35.67 -32.01
C ASN A 301 62.86 37.14 -32.36
N GLU A 302 62.38 38.09 -31.55
CA GLU A 302 62.62 39.48 -31.70
C GLU A 302 64.15 39.87 -31.45
N ARG A 303 64.87 39.08 -30.66
CA ARG A 303 66.31 39.29 -30.45
C ARG A 303 67.19 38.77 -31.58
N ARG A 304 66.61 38.03 -32.53
CA ARG A 304 67.32 37.44 -33.68
C ARG A 304 67.14 38.21 -34.96
N LEU A 305 66.25 39.19 -35.00
CA LEU A 305 66.11 40.20 -36.06
C LEU A 305 66.90 41.47 -35.69
#